data_aab815ec66a0c9e1bf5ae8f926ed1db8
#
_entry.id   aab815ec66a0c9e1bf5ae8f926ed1db8
#
_cell.length_a   1.000
_cell.length_b   1.000
_cell.length_c   1.000
_cell.angle_alpha   90.00
_cell.angle_beta   90.00
_cell.angle_gamma   90.00
#
_symmetry.space_group_name_H-M   'P 1'
#
loop_
_entity.id
_entity.type
_entity.pdbx_description
1 polymer ?
#
loop_
_entity_poly.entity_id
_entity_poly.type
_entity_poly.pdbx_seq_one_letter_code
_entity_poly.pdbx_strand_id
1 'polypeptide(L)'
;MGEGPLKGIVSMAVKRPLSTKGKVITGLIYALAILMVVLVIYLTQHPDATEKVVPDVLSNTTTTAEFDKSDLPYNSEGSDKYADIEPAYKFGDIELRVEGDKTVAYLNGQKVDDYTGVCTDGTDWFFVRDGEVDTYYKGIAGNELGNWYIKDGKVDFSYSGEFTCNANTYTVEQGKVVD
;
A
#
# COMPACT_ATOMS: atom_id res chain seq x y z
N MET A 1 40.55 -32.30 58.68
CA MET A 1 39.45 -33.06 58.08
C MET A 1 38.14 -32.60 58.74
N GLY A 2 37.24 -31.96 58.01
CA GLY A 2 36.01 -31.46 58.53
C GLY A 2 35.24 -30.81 57.40
N GLU A 3 34.55 -31.63 56.63
CA GLU A 3 33.62 -31.13 55.59
C GLU A 3 32.35 -30.62 56.27
N GLY A 4 32.06 -29.33 56.06
CA GLY A 4 30.76 -28.73 56.48
C GLY A 4 29.74 -28.79 55.31
N PRO A 5 28.47 -29.07 55.55
CA PRO A 5 27.46 -29.25 54.54
C PRO A 5 27.00 -27.90 53.98
N LEU A 6 27.00 -27.78 52.64
CA LEU A 6 26.41 -26.68 51.88
C LEU A 6 24.88 -26.67 52.10
N LYS A 7 24.38 -25.64 52.78
CA LYS A 7 22.93 -25.36 52.86
C LYS A 7 22.47 -24.76 51.54
N GLY A 8 21.70 -25.51 50.77
CA GLY A 8 21.00 -25.04 49.59
C GLY A 8 20.00 -23.94 49.93
N ILE A 9 20.19 -22.75 49.39
CA ILE A 9 19.25 -21.63 49.46
C ILE A 9 18.15 -21.88 48.41
N VAL A 10 17.01 -22.39 48.84
CA VAL A 10 15.82 -22.44 47.99
C VAL A 10 15.26 -21.03 47.88
N SER A 11 15.53 -20.38 46.75
CA SER A 11 14.94 -19.06 46.42
C SER A 11 13.45 -19.28 46.09
N MET A 12 12.59 -19.01 47.04
CA MET A 12 11.14 -18.91 46.78
C MET A 12 10.89 -17.63 45.99
N ALA A 13 10.56 -17.76 44.70
CA ALA A 13 10.09 -16.67 43.89
C ALA A 13 8.75 -16.16 44.43
N VAL A 14 8.77 -15.07 45.16
CA VAL A 14 7.57 -14.36 45.64
C VAL A 14 6.87 -13.76 44.43
N LYS A 15 5.75 -14.29 44.01
CA LYS A 15 4.86 -13.70 43.02
C LYS A 15 4.36 -12.36 43.55
N ARG A 16 4.87 -11.24 43.04
CA ARG A 16 4.39 -9.90 43.40
C ARG A 16 2.93 -9.76 42.93
N PRO A 17 2.00 -9.31 43.77
CA PRO A 17 0.64 -9.06 43.31
C PRO A 17 0.62 -7.93 42.29
N LEU A 18 -0.14 -8.07 41.20
CA LEU A 18 -0.30 -7.03 40.19
C LEU A 18 -0.81 -5.74 40.84
N SER A 19 -0.15 -4.64 40.47
CA SER A 19 -0.57 -3.27 40.85
C SER A 19 -2.03 -3.05 40.45
N THR A 20 -2.75 -2.24 41.26
CA THR A 20 -4.17 -1.89 41.01
C THR A 20 -4.41 -1.37 39.59
N LYS A 21 -3.44 -0.64 39.02
CA LYS A 21 -3.47 -0.20 37.61
C LYS A 21 -3.44 -1.37 36.62
N GLY A 22 -2.65 -2.41 36.89
CA GLY A 22 -2.60 -3.60 36.05
C GLY A 22 -3.93 -4.39 36.06
N LYS A 23 -4.61 -4.48 37.19
CA LYS A 23 -5.92 -5.16 37.32
C LYS A 23 -7.02 -4.42 36.53
N VAL A 24 -7.01 -3.08 36.53
CA VAL A 24 -7.96 -2.24 35.76
C VAL A 24 -7.74 -2.42 34.26
N ILE A 25 -6.49 -2.40 33.80
CA ILE A 25 -6.14 -2.57 32.37
C ILE A 25 -6.55 -3.98 31.89
N THR A 26 -6.26 -5.03 32.70
CA THR A 26 -6.65 -6.39 32.36
C THR A 26 -8.18 -6.53 32.29
N GLY A 27 -8.92 -5.94 33.23
CA GLY A 27 -10.37 -5.94 33.21
C GLY A 27 -10.96 -5.23 31.97
N LEU A 28 -10.37 -4.12 31.54
CA LEU A 28 -10.79 -3.38 30.36
C LEU A 28 -10.59 -4.22 29.06
N ILE A 29 -9.47 -4.92 28.95
CA ILE A 29 -9.17 -5.80 27.80
C ILE A 29 -10.20 -6.93 27.72
N TYR A 30 -10.53 -7.57 28.85
CA TYR A 30 -11.55 -8.63 28.86
C TYR A 30 -12.94 -8.09 28.51
N ALA A 31 -13.31 -6.92 29.00
CA ALA A 31 -14.59 -6.29 28.67
C ALA A 31 -14.70 -5.99 27.17
N LEU A 32 -13.64 -5.45 26.54
CA LEU A 32 -13.60 -5.23 25.10
C LEU A 32 -13.67 -6.52 24.29
N ALA A 33 -12.97 -7.58 24.73
CA ALA A 33 -13.02 -8.87 24.05
C ALA A 33 -14.44 -9.49 24.10
N ILE A 34 -15.13 -9.41 25.25
CA ILE A 34 -16.51 -9.88 25.39
C ILE A 34 -17.44 -9.06 24.49
N LEU A 35 -17.28 -7.74 24.45
CA LEU A 35 -18.10 -6.87 23.62
C LEU A 35 -17.95 -7.20 22.12
N MET A 36 -16.72 -7.47 21.66
CA MET A 36 -16.48 -7.91 20.30
C MET A 36 -17.13 -9.25 19.95
N VAL A 37 -17.06 -10.23 20.88
CA VAL A 37 -17.71 -11.53 20.69
C VAL A 37 -19.24 -11.37 20.62
N VAL A 38 -19.83 -10.56 21.51
CA VAL A 38 -21.27 -10.29 21.51
C VAL A 38 -21.68 -9.58 20.21
N LEU A 39 -20.88 -8.63 19.74
CA LEU A 39 -21.14 -7.93 18.46
C LEU A 39 -21.11 -8.90 17.28
N VAL A 40 -20.13 -9.80 17.23
CA VAL A 40 -20.04 -10.81 16.16
C VAL A 40 -21.26 -11.74 16.19
N ILE A 41 -21.66 -12.23 17.37
CA ILE A 41 -22.85 -13.08 17.53
C ILE A 41 -24.11 -12.32 17.10
N TYR A 42 -24.24 -11.06 17.50
CA TYR A 42 -25.38 -10.22 17.12
C TYR A 42 -25.46 -10.04 15.59
N LEU A 43 -24.34 -9.72 14.93
CA LEU A 43 -24.29 -9.56 13.47
C LEU A 43 -24.54 -10.86 12.71
N THR A 44 -24.13 -12.01 13.25
CA THR A 44 -24.40 -13.31 12.62
C THR A 44 -25.86 -13.77 12.79
N GLN A 45 -26.54 -13.34 13.85
CA GLN A 45 -27.96 -13.67 14.09
C GLN A 45 -28.93 -12.67 13.42
N HIS A 46 -28.43 -11.48 13.07
CA HIS A 46 -29.20 -10.42 12.40
C HIS A 46 -28.46 -9.96 11.13
N PRO A 47 -28.42 -10.79 10.06
CA PRO A 47 -27.74 -10.43 8.82
C PRO A 47 -28.35 -9.15 8.18
N ASP A 48 -29.62 -8.85 8.45
CA ASP A 48 -30.30 -7.66 7.96
C ASP A 48 -29.94 -6.37 8.73
N ALA A 49 -29.23 -6.47 9.85
CA ALA A 49 -28.85 -5.30 10.66
C ALA A 49 -27.75 -4.45 10.00
N THR A 50 -27.03 -5.00 9.03
CA THR A 50 -26.00 -4.28 8.28
C THR A 50 -26.57 -3.49 7.11
N GLU A 51 -27.81 -3.78 6.69
CA GLU A 51 -28.44 -3.13 5.52
C GLU A 51 -29.16 -1.80 5.87
N LYS A 52 -29.36 -1.50 7.15
CA LYS A 52 -30.13 -0.31 7.60
C LYS A 52 -29.33 0.85 8.18
N VAL A 53 -28.02 0.84 8.08
CA VAL A 53 -27.18 1.94 8.58
C VAL A 53 -26.59 2.80 7.43
N VAL A 54 -27.11 2.66 6.21
CA VAL A 54 -26.86 3.64 5.16
C VAL A 54 -27.96 4.70 5.28
N PRO A 55 -27.66 5.96 5.65
CA PRO A 55 -28.67 7.01 5.63
C PRO A 55 -29.23 7.12 4.22
N ASP A 56 -30.54 7.19 4.13
CA ASP A 56 -31.38 7.28 2.92
C ASP A 56 -31.14 8.57 2.09
N VAL A 57 -29.93 9.11 2.09
CA VAL A 57 -29.51 10.32 1.36
C VAL A 57 -28.80 9.99 0.05
N LEU A 58 -28.52 8.69 -0.24
CA LEU A 58 -27.85 8.25 -1.48
C LEU A 58 -28.74 7.38 -2.38
N SER A 59 -30.06 7.40 -2.18
CA SER A 59 -31.03 6.63 -2.99
C SER A 59 -31.53 7.38 -4.23
N ASN A 60 -30.80 8.39 -4.71
CA ASN A 60 -31.03 8.95 -6.03
C ASN A 60 -29.69 9.06 -6.75
N THR A 61 -29.48 8.11 -7.61
CA THR A 61 -28.43 7.94 -8.61
C THR A 61 -27.48 6.78 -8.26
N THR A 62 -28.03 5.57 -8.11
CA THR A 62 -27.25 4.40 -8.51
C THR A 62 -27.40 4.24 -10.02
N THR A 63 -26.95 5.23 -10.78
CA THR A 63 -26.18 4.91 -11.94
C THR A 63 -24.87 4.39 -11.34
N THR A 64 -24.69 3.08 -11.34
CA THR A 64 -23.35 2.52 -11.46
C THR A 64 -22.84 3.14 -12.75
N ALA A 65 -22.27 4.33 -12.67
CA ALA A 65 -21.36 4.80 -13.68
C ALA A 65 -20.28 3.73 -13.64
N GLU A 66 -20.46 2.74 -14.52
CA GLU A 66 -19.34 1.92 -14.94
C GLU A 66 -18.29 2.96 -15.26
N PHE A 67 -17.23 3.00 -14.44
CA PHE A 67 -16.13 3.92 -14.63
C PHE A 67 -15.65 3.67 -16.04
N ASP A 68 -16.00 4.59 -16.94
CA ASP A 68 -15.65 4.44 -18.34
C ASP A 68 -14.15 4.61 -18.46
N LYS A 69 -13.46 3.48 -18.64
CA LYS A 69 -12.03 3.45 -18.85
C LYS A 69 -11.60 4.29 -20.06
N SER A 70 -12.54 4.69 -20.92
CA SER A 70 -12.25 5.59 -22.05
C SER A 70 -11.94 7.02 -21.63
N ASP A 71 -12.37 7.45 -20.42
CA ASP A 71 -12.03 8.76 -19.86
C ASP A 71 -10.64 8.79 -19.18
N LEU A 72 -9.98 7.64 -19.05
CA LEU A 72 -8.61 7.61 -18.62
C LEU A 72 -7.70 8.14 -19.72
N PRO A 73 -6.62 8.87 -19.38
CA PRO A 73 -5.70 9.45 -20.36
C PRO A 73 -4.89 8.41 -21.14
N TYR A 74 -5.16 7.14 -20.92
CA TYR A 74 -4.61 6.01 -21.69
C TYR A 74 -5.72 5.00 -22.00
N ASN A 75 -5.65 4.39 -23.19
CA ASN A 75 -6.58 3.34 -23.60
C ASN A 75 -6.26 2.01 -22.89
N SER A 76 -7.15 1.03 -23.02
CA SER A 76 -6.98 -0.32 -22.43
C SER A 76 -5.77 -1.09 -23.00
N GLU A 77 -5.21 -0.62 -24.10
CA GLU A 77 -4.05 -1.22 -24.78
C GLU A 77 -2.73 -0.74 -24.18
N GLY A 78 -2.76 0.32 -23.36
CA GLY A 78 -1.58 0.90 -22.73
C GLY A 78 -1.06 2.15 -23.46
N SER A 79 0.02 2.71 -22.97
CA SER A 79 0.62 3.94 -23.48
C SER A 79 2.15 3.85 -23.43
N ASP A 80 2.81 4.46 -24.39
CA ASP A 80 4.26 4.69 -24.39
C ASP A 80 4.60 6.20 -24.38
N LYS A 81 3.62 7.03 -24.06
CA LYS A 81 3.79 8.50 -23.97
C LYS A 81 4.96 8.92 -23.09
N TYR A 82 5.28 8.12 -22.10
CA TYR A 82 6.33 8.38 -21.12
C TYR A 82 7.53 7.44 -21.26
N ALA A 83 7.65 6.76 -22.41
CA ALA A 83 8.87 6.09 -22.80
C ALA A 83 9.94 7.16 -23.12
N ASP A 84 11.20 6.82 -22.85
CA ASP A 84 12.37 7.68 -23.12
C ASP A 84 12.30 9.10 -22.52
N ILE A 85 11.50 9.28 -21.48
CA ILE A 85 11.48 10.55 -20.74
C ILE A 85 12.79 10.70 -19.94
N GLU A 86 13.26 11.93 -19.86
CA GLU A 86 14.36 12.32 -18.98
C GLU A 86 13.75 13.02 -17.76
N PRO A 87 13.58 12.34 -16.62
CA PRO A 87 12.96 12.93 -15.44
C PRO A 87 13.75 14.12 -14.93
N ALA A 88 13.06 15.13 -14.38
CA ALA A 88 13.68 16.32 -13.80
C ALA A 88 14.61 16.00 -12.62
N TYR A 89 14.38 14.86 -11.96
CA TYR A 89 15.13 14.41 -10.78
C TYR A 89 15.52 12.94 -10.91
N LYS A 90 16.62 12.55 -10.25
CA LYS A 90 17.14 11.18 -10.31
C LYS A 90 16.23 10.21 -9.56
N PHE A 91 16.21 8.97 -10.03
CA PHE A 91 15.43 7.87 -9.48
C PHE A 91 15.52 7.72 -7.95
N GLY A 92 16.70 7.86 -7.35
CA GLY A 92 16.91 7.68 -5.91
C GLY A 92 16.71 8.93 -5.06
N ASP A 93 16.52 10.10 -5.67
CA ASP A 93 16.40 11.38 -4.95
C ASP A 93 14.94 11.66 -4.53
N ILE A 94 13.98 10.98 -5.16
CA ILE A 94 12.55 11.13 -4.90
C ILE A 94 12.12 10.21 -3.76
N GLU A 95 11.49 10.79 -2.76
CA GLU A 95 10.83 10.10 -1.66
C GLU A 95 9.32 10.08 -1.88
N LEU A 96 8.70 8.92 -1.80
CA LEU A 96 7.24 8.79 -1.89
C LEU A 96 6.62 8.83 -0.49
N ARG A 97 5.59 9.66 -0.31
CA ARG A 97 4.83 9.78 0.96
C ARG A 97 3.35 9.65 0.71
N VAL A 98 2.67 8.96 1.64
CA VAL A 98 1.20 8.83 1.61
C VAL A 98 0.57 10.07 2.26
N GLU A 99 -0.28 10.76 1.52
CA GLU A 99 -1.07 11.90 1.96
C GLU A 99 -2.57 11.63 1.70
N GLY A 100 -3.27 11.21 2.73
CA GLY A 100 -4.67 10.81 2.60
C GLY A 100 -4.81 9.55 1.75
N ASP A 101 -5.47 9.66 0.60
CA ASP A 101 -5.69 8.60 -0.38
C ASP A 101 -4.66 8.60 -1.52
N LYS A 102 -3.70 9.52 -1.50
CA LYS A 102 -2.71 9.73 -2.54
C LYS A 102 -1.30 9.39 -2.06
N THR A 103 -0.46 8.99 -2.99
CA THR A 103 0.99 8.87 -2.78
C THR A 103 1.67 9.94 -3.63
N VAL A 104 2.44 10.80 -3.01
CA VAL A 104 3.01 12.01 -3.61
C VAL A 104 4.54 12.02 -3.51
N ALA A 105 5.16 12.69 -4.46
CA ALA A 105 6.61 12.79 -4.59
C ALA A 105 7.17 13.97 -3.77
N TYR A 106 8.28 13.71 -3.10
CA TYR A 106 9.05 14.68 -2.33
C TYR A 106 10.51 14.65 -2.73
N LEU A 107 11.14 15.82 -2.78
CA LEU A 107 12.59 15.99 -2.93
C LEU A 107 13.12 16.79 -1.75
N ASN A 108 14.06 16.24 -0.99
CA ASN A 108 14.62 16.91 0.19
C ASN A 108 13.56 17.42 1.18
N GLY A 109 12.46 16.67 1.35
CA GLY A 109 11.37 17.01 2.25
C GLY A 109 10.38 18.05 1.73
N GLN A 110 10.53 18.52 0.49
CA GLN A 110 9.58 19.40 -0.19
C GLN A 110 8.81 18.64 -1.25
N LYS A 111 7.49 18.87 -1.32
CA LYS A 111 6.64 18.29 -2.34
C LYS A 111 7.05 18.81 -3.72
N VAL A 112 7.10 17.92 -4.71
CA VAL A 112 7.44 18.25 -6.11
C VAL A 112 6.26 17.86 -7.00
N ASP A 113 5.64 18.87 -7.61
CA ASP A 113 4.46 18.68 -8.46
C ASP A 113 4.83 18.55 -9.95
N ASP A 114 6.11 18.70 -10.32
CA ASP A 114 6.63 18.65 -11.70
C ASP A 114 7.37 17.34 -12.00
N TYR A 115 7.46 16.41 -11.04
CA TYR A 115 8.11 15.13 -11.27
C TYR A 115 7.19 14.19 -12.06
N THR A 116 7.70 13.73 -13.21
CA THR A 116 7.08 12.64 -13.98
C THR A 116 8.16 11.63 -14.34
N GLY A 117 7.92 10.36 -14.00
CA GLY A 117 8.88 9.27 -14.22
C GLY A 117 8.65 8.09 -13.30
N VAL A 118 9.56 7.11 -13.37
CA VAL A 118 9.54 5.95 -12.49
C VAL A 118 10.46 6.20 -11.30
N CYS A 119 9.95 6.05 -10.08
CA CYS A 119 10.72 6.12 -8.84
C CYS A 119 10.38 4.97 -7.88
N THR A 120 11.02 4.91 -6.71
CA THR A 120 10.86 3.82 -5.75
C THR A 120 10.54 4.34 -4.35
N ASP A 121 9.78 3.52 -3.58
CA ASP A 121 9.63 3.71 -2.13
C ASP A 121 10.62 2.87 -1.31
N GLY A 122 11.58 2.22 -1.99
CA GLY A 122 12.54 1.29 -1.39
C GLY A 122 12.11 -0.18 -1.45
N THR A 123 10.87 -0.46 -1.81
CA THR A 123 10.33 -1.82 -1.97
C THR A 123 9.81 -2.06 -3.38
N ASP A 124 8.92 -1.19 -3.82
CA ASP A 124 8.29 -1.23 -5.13
C ASP A 124 8.74 -0.02 -5.98
N TRP A 125 8.52 -0.13 -7.29
CA TRP A 125 8.75 0.96 -8.24
C TRP A 125 7.42 1.42 -8.79
N PHE A 126 7.22 2.75 -8.81
CA PHE A 126 5.96 3.38 -9.16
C PHE A 126 6.13 4.37 -10.29
N PHE A 127 5.13 4.45 -11.15
CA PHE A 127 5.02 5.55 -12.09
C PHE A 127 4.37 6.75 -11.38
N VAL A 128 5.07 7.86 -11.43
CA VAL A 128 4.61 9.15 -10.91
C VAL A 128 4.36 10.08 -12.09
N ARG A 129 3.25 10.78 -12.07
CA ARG A 129 2.89 11.80 -13.04
C ARG A 129 2.50 13.07 -12.32
N ASP A 130 3.14 14.18 -12.67
CA ASP A 130 2.87 15.49 -12.07
C ASP A 130 2.93 15.44 -10.53
N GLY A 131 3.96 14.76 -9.99
CA GLY A 131 4.21 14.65 -8.56
C GLY A 131 3.34 13.66 -7.79
N GLU A 132 2.45 12.92 -8.45
CA GLU A 132 1.53 11.96 -7.81
C GLU A 132 1.64 10.58 -8.46
N VAL A 133 1.59 9.50 -7.67
CA VAL A 133 1.56 8.13 -8.20
C VAL A 133 0.26 7.92 -8.97
N ASP A 134 0.39 7.60 -10.25
CA ASP A 134 -0.74 7.28 -11.12
C ASP A 134 -1.03 5.78 -11.08
N THR A 135 -1.91 5.38 -10.16
CA THR A 135 -2.28 3.98 -9.93
C THR A 135 -3.05 3.34 -11.09
N TYR A 136 -3.48 4.11 -12.07
CA TYR A 136 -4.22 3.62 -13.23
C TYR A 136 -3.34 3.46 -14.47
N TYR A 137 -2.11 3.97 -14.44
CA TYR A 137 -1.25 3.93 -15.62
C TYR A 137 -0.86 2.49 -15.98
N LYS A 138 -1.00 2.17 -17.26
CA LYS A 138 -0.49 0.96 -17.89
C LYS A 138 0.28 1.35 -19.16
N GLY A 139 1.50 0.86 -19.31
CA GLY A 139 2.29 1.19 -20.48
C GLY A 139 3.79 1.14 -20.25
N ILE A 140 4.52 1.87 -21.05
CA ILE A 140 5.97 2.04 -20.92
C ILE A 140 6.26 3.43 -20.36
N ALA A 141 7.08 3.48 -19.32
CA ALA A 141 7.57 4.74 -18.74
C ALA A 141 9.05 4.62 -18.37
N GLY A 142 9.77 5.73 -18.47
CA GLY A 142 11.22 5.78 -18.30
C GLY A 142 11.69 6.41 -17.00
N ASN A 143 12.94 6.16 -16.70
CA ASN A 143 13.80 6.91 -15.80
C ASN A 143 15.25 6.81 -16.33
N GLU A 144 16.22 7.37 -15.62
CA GLU A 144 17.62 7.32 -16.04
C GLU A 144 18.23 5.90 -16.12
N LEU A 145 17.52 4.87 -15.61
CA LEU A 145 17.94 3.48 -15.69
C LEU A 145 17.37 2.74 -16.90
N GLY A 146 16.46 3.39 -17.66
CA GLY A 146 15.84 2.87 -18.85
C GLY A 146 14.32 2.92 -18.81
N ASN A 147 13.69 2.18 -19.73
CA ASN A 147 12.24 2.06 -19.85
C ASN A 147 11.71 0.81 -19.13
N TRP A 148 10.52 0.94 -18.55
CA TRP A 148 9.90 -0.07 -17.70
C TRP A 148 8.45 -0.29 -18.09
N TYR A 149 8.03 -1.53 -18.06
CA TYR A 149 6.61 -1.88 -18.21
C TYR A 149 5.87 -1.64 -16.90
N ILE A 150 4.87 -0.80 -16.98
CA ILE A 150 4.02 -0.40 -15.85
C ILE A 150 2.66 -1.08 -15.99
N LYS A 151 2.19 -1.63 -14.88
CA LYS A 151 0.85 -2.16 -14.74
C LYS A 151 0.25 -1.67 -13.42
N ASP A 152 -0.94 -1.07 -13.49
CA ASP A 152 -1.63 -0.52 -12.33
C ASP A 152 -0.73 0.45 -11.52
N GLY A 153 0.01 1.30 -12.25
CA GLY A 153 0.92 2.31 -11.68
C GLY A 153 2.23 1.79 -11.11
N LYS A 154 2.51 0.47 -11.21
CA LYS A 154 3.74 -0.14 -10.71
C LYS A 154 4.52 -0.80 -11.83
N VAL A 155 5.85 -0.87 -11.67
CA VAL A 155 6.68 -1.72 -12.52
C VAL A 155 6.33 -3.19 -12.24
N ASP A 156 5.93 -3.90 -13.28
CA ASP A 156 5.66 -5.34 -13.17
C ASP A 156 6.93 -6.14 -13.50
N PHE A 157 7.76 -6.38 -12.50
CA PHE A 157 8.99 -7.17 -12.64
C PHE A 157 8.74 -8.66 -12.96
N SER A 158 7.50 -9.13 -12.87
CA SER A 158 7.15 -10.51 -13.26
C SER A 158 6.88 -10.65 -14.75
N TYR A 159 6.68 -9.53 -15.45
CA TYR A 159 6.38 -9.54 -16.87
C TYR A 159 7.63 -9.72 -17.72
N SER A 160 7.56 -10.69 -18.64
CA SER A 160 8.54 -10.90 -19.72
C SER A 160 7.79 -11.30 -20.97
N GLY A 161 8.08 -10.65 -22.09
CA GLY A 161 7.41 -10.89 -23.36
C GLY A 161 7.30 -9.62 -24.19
N GLU A 162 6.55 -9.70 -25.28
CA GLU A 162 6.28 -8.53 -26.13
C GLU A 162 5.09 -7.73 -25.58
N PHE A 163 5.25 -6.42 -25.53
CA PHE A 163 4.20 -5.47 -25.20
C PHE A 163 4.03 -4.47 -26.33
N THR A 164 2.82 -4.41 -26.90
CA THR A 164 2.50 -3.51 -28.01
C THR A 164 1.56 -2.42 -27.55
N CYS A 165 1.90 -1.18 -27.81
CA CYS A 165 1.05 -0.02 -27.62
C CYS A 165 1.40 1.08 -28.63
N ASN A 166 0.39 1.89 -29.04
CA ASN A 166 0.56 3.01 -29.97
C ASN A 166 1.34 2.63 -31.25
N ALA A 167 1.13 1.41 -31.77
CA ALA A 167 1.82 0.84 -32.91
C ALA A 167 3.32 0.53 -32.72
N ASN A 168 3.86 0.67 -31.51
CA ASN A 168 5.20 0.24 -31.14
C ASN A 168 5.14 -1.10 -30.42
N THR A 169 6.11 -1.96 -30.65
CA THR A 169 6.28 -3.22 -29.92
C THR A 169 7.59 -3.19 -29.18
N TYR A 170 7.52 -3.46 -27.89
CA TYR A 170 8.63 -3.46 -26.96
C TYR A 170 8.89 -4.88 -26.47
N THR A 171 10.14 -5.30 -26.47
CA THR A 171 10.55 -6.53 -25.79
C THR A 171 10.83 -6.21 -24.33
N VAL A 172 10.17 -6.91 -23.41
CA VAL A 172 10.30 -6.69 -21.98
C VAL A 172 10.88 -7.95 -21.34
N GLU A 173 11.89 -7.77 -20.49
CA GLU A 173 12.48 -8.84 -19.67
C GLU A 173 12.44 -8.38 -18.20
N GLN A 174 11.73 -9.13 -17.36
CA GLN A 174 11.58 -8.80 -15.93
C GLN A 174 11.19 -7.34 -15.69
N GLY A 175 10.19 -6.87 -16.43
CA GLY A 175 9.67 -5.52 -16.34
C GLY A 175 10.50 -4.45 -17.05
N LYS A 176 11.73 -4.73 -17.48
CA LYS A 176 12.58 -3.79 -18.20
C LYS A 176 12.45 -3.95 -19.70
N VAL A 177 12.33 -2.84 -20.42
CA VAL A 177 12.42 -2.85 -21.89
C VAL A 177 13.87 -3.15 -22.27
N VAL A 178 14.04 -4.14 -23.14
CA VAL A 178 15.32 -4.53 -23.73
C VAL A 178 15.18 -4.39 -25.24
N ASP A 179 16.14 -3.75 -25.88
CA ASP A 179 16.19 -3.55 -27.33
C ASP A 179 16.88 -4.77 -28.01
#